data_1206ed024ba051b6f55b5202a441018d
#
_entry.id   1206ed024ba051b6f55b5202a441018d
#
_cell.length_a   1.000
_cell.length_b   1.000
_cell.length_c   1.000
_cell.angle_alpha   90.00
_cell.angle_beta   90.00
_cell.angle_gamma   90.00
#
_symmetry.space_group_name_H-M   'P 1'
#
loop_
_entity.id
_entity.type
_entity.pdbx_description
1 polymer ?
#
loop_
_entity_poly.entity_id
_entity_poly.type
_entity_poly.pdbx_seq_one_letter_code
_entity_poly.pdbx_strand_id
1 'polypeptide(L)'
;MNVLGQSTSSLITQDYECFCGLACRGALEEYAKDVEKLAFKLLGLVALSLGLPENRFHGFFEDQTSFIRLNHYPPCPVPQLALGVGRHKDAGALTILAEDDVGGLEVKRKTDGEWIRVNPTPDAFIINIGDIIQVPSPKSQYDKMI
;
A
#
# COMPACT_ATOMS: atom_id res chain seq x y z
N MET A 1 -6.58 -5.39 8.31
CA MET A 1 -7.28 -5.32 7.03
C MET A 1 -6.56 -6.28 6.10
N ASN A 2 -7.27 -7.23 5.49
CA ASN A 2 -6.66 -8.11 4.50
C ASN A 2 -6.97 -7.51 3.14
N VAL A 3 -5.96 -7.22 2.35
CA VAL A 3 -6.08 -6.63 1.02
C VAL A 3 -5.90 -7.73 -0.01
N LEU A 4 -6.80 -7.81 -0.98
CA LEU A 4 -6.57 -8.53 -2.22
C LEU A 4 -5.86 -7.57 -3.17
N GLY A 5 -4.60 -7.65 -3.25
CA GLY A 5 -3.80 -6.85 -4.14
C GLY A 5 -2.34 -6.87 -3.72
N GLN A 6 -1.56 -7.52 -4.50
CA GLN A 6 -0.11 -7.39 -4.65
C GLN A 6 0.81 -7.96 -3.58
N SER A 7 1.41 -9.06 -3.95
CA SER A 7 2.59 -9.61 -3.31
C SER A 7 3.86 -8.98 -3.88
N THR A 8 4.70 -8.67 -2.96
CA THR A 8 6.00 -8.05 -3.06
C THR A 8 7.08 -8.96 -3.59
N SER A 9 8.03 -8.43 -4.22
CA SER A 9 9.46 -8.34 -3.89
C SER A 9 10.34 -8.25 -5.14
N SER A 10 11.25 -7.31 -5.10
CA SER A 10 12.58 -7.33 -5.75
C SER A 10 12.71 -7.49 -7.28
N LEU A 11 11.82 -6.94 -8.10
CA LEU A 11 11.99 -6.99 -9.57
C LEU A 11 12.04 -5.62 -10.27
N ILE A 12 12.14 -4.55 -9.50
CA ILE A 12 11.96 -3.22 -10.09
C ILE A 12 13.22 -2.66 -10.78
N THR A 13 14.39 -3.19 -10.51
CA THR A 13 15.63 -2.59 -11.02
C THR A 13 16.04 -3.06 -12.41
N GLN A 14 15.49 -4.13 -12.95
CA GLN A 14 15.97 -4.72 -14.20
C GLN A 14 15.02 -4.60 -15.39
N ASP A 15 13.71 -4.49 -15.17
CA ASP A 15 12.72 -4.53 -16.27
C ASP A 15 12.28 -3.13 -16.79
N TYR A 16 12.64 -2.04 -16.11
CA TYR A 16 12.28 -0.69 -16.54
C TYR A 16 13.02 -0.19 -17.78
N GLU A 17 14.21 -0.71 -18.04
CA GLU A 17 14.98 -0.31 -19.23
C GLU A 17 14.31 -0.75 -20.53
N CYS A 18 13.45 -1.74 -20.48
CA CYS A 18 12.84 -2.32 -21.69
C CYS A 18 11.55 -1.63 -22.14
N PHE A 19 10.80 -0.96 -21.25
CA PHE A 19 9.45 -0.50 -21.59
C PHE A 19 9.29 1.02 -21.77
N CYS A 20 10.09 1.86 -21.16
CA CYS A 20 9.83 3.31 -21.14
C CYS A 20 11.04 4.22 -21.31
N GLY A 21 12.22 3.79 -21.47
CA GLY A 21 13.39 4.66 -21.63
C GLY A 21 13.65 5.62 -20.43
N LEU A 22 14.67 6.46 -20.55
CA LEU A 22 15.13 7.40 -19.50
C LEU A 22 14.06 8.39 -19.02
N ALA A 23 13.10 8.76 -19.86
CA ALA A 23 12.05 9.73 -19.50
C ALA A 23 11.07 9.18 -18.45
N CYS A 24 10.69 7.93 -18.53
CA CYS A 24 9.82 7.30 -17.54
C CYS A 24 10.51 7.12 -16.19
N ARG A 25 11.80 6.84 -16.20
CA ARG A 25 12.58 6.69 -14.97
C ARG A 25 12.58 7.98 -14.17
N GLY A 26 12.87 9.12 -14.80
CA GLY A 26 12.86 10.43 -14.14
C GLY A 26 11.51 10.77 -13.52
N ALA A 27 10.43 10.53 -14.24
CA ALA A 27 9.07 10.75 -13.73
C ALA A 27 8.75 9.85 -12.54
N LEU A 28 9.15 8.57 -12.56
CA LEU A 28 8.95 7.65 -11.44
C LEU A 28 9.79 8.01 -10.23
N GLU A 29 11.02 8.47 -10.42
CA GLU A 29 11.87 8.93 -9.32
C GLU A 29 11.32 10.21 -8.66
N GLU A 30 10.75 11.14 -9.44
CA GLU A 30 10.09 12.32 -8.93
C GLU A 30 8.81 11.96 -8.17
N TYR A 31 7.97 11.13 -8.77
CA TYR A 31 6.76 10.61 -8.13
C TYR A 31 7.08 9.87 -6.81
N ALA A 32 8.12 9.04 -6.79
CA ALA A 32 8.56 8.34 -5.58
C ALA A 32 8.86 9.30 -4.44
N LYS A 33 9.59 10.38 -4.72
CA LYS A 33 9.95 11.39 -3.71
C LYS A 33 8.72 12.09 -3.14
N ASP A 34 7.72 12.36 -3.96
CA ASP A 34 6.51 13.04 -3.50
C ASP A 34 5.60 12.10 -2.70
N VAL A 35 5.48 10.85 -3.14
CA VAL A 35 4.75 9.81 -2.39
C VAL A 35 5.44 9.49 -1.07
N GLU A 36 6.77 9.52 -1.00
CA GLU A 36 7.51 9.35 0.24
C GLU A 36 7.20 10.47 1.25
N LYS A 37 7.18 11.73 0.80
CA LYS A 37 6.76 12.86 1.66
C LYS A 37 5.34 12.67 2.18
N LEU A 38 4.43 12.21 1.32
CA LEU A 38 3.06 11.88 1.72
C LEU A 38 3.04 10.76 2.77
N ALA A 39 3.84 9.71 2.59
CA ALA A 39 3.94 8.60 3.53
C ALA A 39 4.38 9.05 4.92
N PHE A 40 5.41 9.88 5.03
CA PHE A 40 5.85 10.45 6.31
C PHE A 40 4.79 11.32 6.97
N LYS A 41 4.07 12.13 6.19
CA LYS A 41 2.94 12.90 6.70
C LYS A 41 1.83 12.01 7.25
N LEU A 42 1.50 10.92 6.56
CA LEU A 42 0.51 9.96 7.02
C LEU A 42 0.96 9.23 8.29
N LEU A 43 2.23 8.82 8.37
CA LEU A 43 2.79 8.24 9.59
C LEU A 43 2.73 9.21 10.78
N GLY A 44 2.94 10.49 10.55
CA GLY A 44 2.75 11.54 11.56
C GLY A 44 1.31 11.62 12.05
N LEU A 45 0.34 11.58 11.14
CA LEU A 45 -1.09 11.56 11.49
C LEU A 45 -1.46 10.28 12.26
N VAL A 46 -0.89 9.13 11.89
CA VAL A 46 -1.07 7.87 12.65
C VAL A 46 -0.50 8.03 14.06
N ALA A 47 0.70 8.59 14.22
CA ALA A 47 1.28 8.84 15.54
C ALA A 47 0.38 9.74 16.40
N LEU A 48 -0.09 10.85 15.86
CA LEU A 48 -1.00 11.77 16.54
C LEU A 48 -2.32 11.10 16.94
N SER A 49 -2.88 10.25 16.08
CA SER A 49 -4.11 9.51 16.39
C SER A 49 -3.95 8.52 17.56
N LEU A 50 -2.71 8.11 17.83
CA LEU A 50 -2.33 7.26 18.97
C LEU A 50 -1.91 8.06 20.22
N GLY A 51 -2.03 9.40 20.19
CA GLY A 51 -1.58 10.27 21.28
C GLY A 51 -0.05 10.37 21.39
N LEU A 52 0.68 10.04 20.33
CA LEU A 52 2.14 10.08 20.28
C LEU A 52 2.63 11.37 19.59
N PRO A 53 3.87 11.79 19.81
CA PRO A 53 4.47 12.87 19.03
C PRO A 53 4.46 12.56 17.52
N GLU A 54 4.22 13.56 16.68
CA GLU A 54 4.14 13.41 15.23
C GLU A 54 5.34 12.71 14.61
N ASN A 55 6.54 12.97 15.12
CA ASN A 55 7.79 12.39 14.63
C ASN A 55 8.11 11.01 15.22
N ARG A 56 7.20 10.41 16.00
CA ARG A 56 7.46 9.16 16.73
C ARG A 56 7.96 8.03 15.86
N PHE A 57 7.50 7.97 14.62
CA PHE A 57 7.87 6.89 13.71
C PHE A 57 9.07 7.21 12.83
N HIS A 58 9.54 8.46 12.73
CA HIS A 58 10.59 8.86 11.80
C HIS A 58 11.87 8.05 11.96
N GLY A 59 12.35 7.86 13.18
CA GLY A 59 13.58 7.11 13.44
C GLY A 59 13.50 5.61 13.09
N PHE A 60 12.31 5.04 12.93
CA PHE A 60 12.17 3.65 12.48
C PHE A 60 12.26 3.50 10.96
N PHE A 61 12.17 4.61 10.24
CA PHE A 61 12.21 4.67 8.78
C PHE A 61 13.43 5.45 8.27
N GLU A 62 14.41 5.69 9.13
CA GLU A 62 15.72 6.15 8.73
C GLU A 62 16.38 5.05 7.89
N ASP A 63 16.91 5.39 6.72
CA ASP A 63 17.46 4.45 5.74
C ASP A 63 16.45 3.36 5.25
N GLN A 64 15.17 3.69 5.25
CA GLN A 64 14.13 2.78 4.80
C GLN A 64 14.29 2.34 3.34
N THR A 65 13.75 1.16 3.03
CA THR A 65 13.59 0.70 1.66
C THR A 65 12.15 0.92 1.22
N SER A 66 11.97 1.78 0.21
CA SER A 66 10.69 1.96 -0.49
C SER A 66 10.78 1.34 -1.87
N PHE A 67 9.68 0.86 -2.39
CA PHE A 67 9.59 0.40 -3.76
C PHE A 67 8.29 0.85 -4.41
N ILE A 68 8.34 1.10 -5.72
CA ILE A 68 7.16 1.33 -6.55
C ILE A 68 6.90 0.07 -7.35
N ARG A 69 5.65 -0.32 -7.42
CA ARG A 69 5.19 -1.42 -8.26
C ARG A 69 4.12 -0.92 -9.22
N LEU A 70 4.34 -1.17 -10.49
CA LEU A 70 3.35 -0.92 -11.52
C LEU A 70 2.71 -2.26 -11.91
N ASN A 71 1.38 -2.34 -11.85
CA ASN A 71 0.65 -3.52 -12.26
C ASN A 71 -0.20 -3.19 -13.47
N HIS A 72 -0.07 -4.01 -14.47
CA HIS A 72 -0.93 -3.98 -15.65
C HIS A 72 -1.69 -5.32 -15.73
N TYR A 73 -3.01 -5.25 -15.78
CA TYR A 73 -3.89 -6.40 -15.92
C TYR A 73 -4.56 -6.35 -17.30
N PRO A 74 -4.07 -7.09 -18.28
CA PRO A 74 -4.70 -7.13 -19.60
C PRO A 74 -6.08 -7.79 -19.50
N PRO A 75 -6.99 -7.53 -20.45
CA PRO A 75 -8.26 -8.23 -20.53
C PRO A 75 -8.06 -9.74 -20.53
N CYS A 76 -8.76 -10.43 -19.64
CA CYS A 76 -8.67 -11.89 -19.51
C CYS A 76 -9.87 -12.55 -20.16
N PRO A 77 -9.67 -13.46 -21.13
CA PRO A 77 -10.78 -14.15 -21.83
C PRO A 77 -11.54 -15.14 -20.91
N VAL A 78 -10.91 -15.55 -19.79
CA VAL A 78 -11.48 -16.53 -18.84
C VAL A 78 -11.28 -16.02 -17.42
N PRO A 79 -11.93 -14.90 -17.01
CA PRO A 79 -11.65 -14.22 -15.75
C PRO A 79 -11.93 -15.09 -14.51
N GLN A 80 -12.83 -16.08 -14.62
CA GLN A 80 -13.14 -17.01 -13.53
C GLN A 80 -11.97 -17.97 -13.21
N LEU A 81 -11.00 -18.11 -14.09
CA LEU A 81 -9.81 -18.98 -13.89
C LEU A 81 -8.55 -18.18 -13.58
N ALA A 82 -8.61 -16.87 -13.63
CA ALA A 82 -7.45 -16.01 -13.45
C ALA A 82 -7.73 -14.98 -12.35
N LEU A 83 -6.94 -15.04 -11.30
CA LEU A 83 -6.86 -13.97 -10.32
C LEU A 83 -5.66 -13.09 -10.69
N GLY A 84 -5.80 -11.78 -10.54
CA GLY A 84 -4.68 -10.86 -10.68
C GLY A 84 -3.67 -11.10 -9.56
N VAL A 85 -3.86 -10.43 -8.43
CA VAL A 85 -3.10 -10.70 -7.22
C VAL A 85 -4.00 -11.40 -6.20
N GLY A 86 -3.55 -12.54 -5.71
CA GLY A 86 -4.30 -13.32 -4.74
C GLY A 86 -4.38 -12.64 -3.37
N ARG A 87 -5.20 -13.21 -2.50
CA ARG A 87 -5.37 -12.74 -1.12
C ARG A 87 -4.05 -12.69 -0.36
N HIS A 88 -3.72 -11.54 0.20
CA HIS A 88 -2.53 -11.35 1.03
C HIS A 88 -2.75 -10.21 2.04
N LYS A 89 -1.72 -9.92 2.80
CA LYS A 89 -1.54 -8.72 3.62
C LYS A 89 -0.26 -8.04 3.18
N ASP A 90 -0.24 -6.72 3.26
CA ASP A 90 0.95 -5.96 2.97
C ASP A 90 1.94 -6.05 4.13
N ALA A 91 3.17 -6.45 3.81
CA ALA A 91 4.22 -6.65 4.81
C ALA A 91 4.86 -5.33 5.27
N GLY A 92 4.70 -4.24 4.51
CA GLY A 92 5.29 -2.93 4.83
C GLY A 92 4.59 -2.20 5.97
N ALA A 93 4.97 -0.94 6.16
CA ALA A 93 4.34 -0.04 7.12
C ALA A 93 3.07 0.61 6.53
N LEU A 94 3.19 1.18 5.35
CA LEU A 94 2.10 1.80 4.59
C LEU A 94 2.13 1.32 3.15
N THR A 95 0.97 1.13 2.58
CA THR A 95 0.76 1.02 1.14
C THR A 95 -0.06 2.22 0.68
N ILE A 96 0.44 2.89 -0.35
CA ILE A 96 -0.24 3.99 -1.02
C ILE A 96 -0.51 3.50 -2.44
N LEU A 97 -1.78 3.25 -2.74
CA LEU A 97 -2.22 2.64 -3.99
C LEU A 97 -2.99 3.66 -4.83
N ALA A 98 -2.54 3.87 -6.06
CA ALA A 98 -3.32 4.51 -7.10
C ALA A 98 -3.94 3.43 -8.00
N GLU A 99 -5.17 3.59 -8.39
CA GLU A 99 -5.86 2.73 -9.36
C GLU A 99 -6.52 3.57 -10.45
N ASP A 100 -6.74 2.95 -11.60
CA ASP A 100 -7.52 3.53 -12.68
C ASP A 100 -9.04 3.44 -12.41
N ASP A 101 -9.84 3.86 -13.36
CA ASP A 101 -11.32 3.85 -13.28
C ASP A 101 -11.93 2.44 -13.44
N VAL A 102 -11.15 1.43 -13.81
CA VAL A 102 -11.60 0.04 -13.93
C VAL A 102 -11.77 -0.59 -12.56
N GLY A 103 -10.88 -0.29 -11.62
CA GLY A 103 -10.87 -0.83 -10.28
C GLY A 103 -10.49 -2.32 -10.24
N GLY A 104 -10.91 -3.00 -9.19
CA GLY A 104 -10.65 -4.43 -9.00
C GLY A 104 -10.10 -4.77 -7.63
N LEU A 105 -9.82 -3.75 -6.80
CA LEU A 105 -9.40 -3.96 -5.42
C LEU A 105 -10.57 -4.46 -4.58
N GLU A 106 -10.33 -5.51 -3.82
CA GLU A 106 -11.25 -5.99 -2.79
C GLU A 106 -10.55 -6.04 -1.43
N VAL A 107 -11.23 -5.61 -0.39
CA VAL A 107 -10.74 -5.64 0.98
C VAL A 107 -11.62 -6.51 1.85
N LYS A 108 -11.01 -7.31 2.72
CA LYS A 108 -11.74 -8.18 3.63
C LYS A 108 -12.08 -7.45 4.92
N ARG A 109 -13.36 -7.32 5.22
CA ARG A 109 -13.83 -6.74 6.48
C ARG A 109 -13.53 -7.69 7.65
N LYS A 110 -12.97 -7.15 8.74
CA LYS A 110 -12.59 -7.98 9.90
C LYS A 110 -13.78 -8.51 10.70
N THR A 111 -14.88 -7.77 10.74
CA THR A 111 -16.03 -8.08 11.59
C THR A 111 -16.79 -9.34 11.18
N ASP A 112 -16.93 -9.58 9.90
CA ASP A 112 -17.73 -10.69 9.35
C ASP A 112 -17.01 -11.51 8.27
N GLY A 113 -15.83 -11.02 7.86
CA GLY A 113 -15.04 -11.69 6.84
C GLY A 113 -15.53 -11.50 5.41
N GLU A 114 -16.49 -10.60 5.19
CA GLU A 114 -16.99 -10.26 3.86
C GLU A 114 -15.91 -9.52 3.04
N TRP A 115 -15.84 -9.83 1.75
CA TRP A 115 -15.03 -9.10 0.78
C TRP A 115 -15.82 -7.92 0.23
N ILE A 116 -15.26 -6.74 0.34
CA ILE A 116 -15.87 -5.49 -0.11
C ILE A 116 -15.03 -4.94 -1.25
N ARG A 117 -15.68 -4.74 -2.39
CA ARG A 117 -15.06 -4.05 -3.51
C ARG A 117 -14.86 -2.58 -3.18
N VAL A 118 -13.65 -2.08 -3.42
CA VAL A 118 -13.33 -0.66 -3.34
C VAL A 118 -13.66 -0.03 -4.69
N ASN A 119 -14.48 1.00 -4.67
CA ASN A 119 -14.80 1.74 -5.89
C ASN A 119 -13.72 2.77 -6.16
N PRO A 120 -13.18 2.84 -7.38
CA PRO A 120 -12.23 3.86 -7.76
C PRO A 120 -12.77 5.26 -7.50
N THR A 121 -11.93 6.12 -6.98
CA THR A 121 -12.23 7.53 -6.80
C THR A 121 -11.20 8.33 -7.58
N PRO A 122 -11.61 9.14 -8.55
CA PRO A 122 -10.68 9.94 -9.33
C PRO A 122 -9.77 10.80 -8.44
N ASP A 123 -8.51 10.92 -8.81
CA ASP A 123 -7.50 11.75 -8.14
C ASP A 123 -7.30 11.41 -6.64
N ALA A 124 -7.59 10.17 -6.25
CA ALA A 124 -7.43 9.71 -4.88
C ALA A 124 -6.46 8.54 -4.78
N PHE A 125 -5.85 8.41 -3.60
CA PHE A 125 -5.09 7.24 -3.21
C PHE A 125 -5.87 6.42 -2.20
N ILE A 126 -5.74 5.10 -2.31
CA ILE A 126 -6.14 4.16 -1.28
C ILE A 126 -4.94 3.93 -0.37
N ILE A 127 -5.13 4.08 0.93
CA ILE A 127 -4.06 3.95 1.90
C ILE A 127 -4.41 2.86 2.90
N ASN A 128 -3.51 1.93 3.10
CA ASN A 128 -3.64 0.92 4.14
C ASN A 128 -2.37 0.79 4.98
N ILE A 129 -2.58 0.46 6.24
CA ILE A 129 -1.51 0.16 7.19
C ILE A 129 -1.14 -1.31 7.05
N GLY A 130 0.14 -1.58 6.79
CA GLY A 130 0.66 -2.92 6.65
C GLY A 130 0.98 -3.60 7.99
N ASP A 131 1.41 -4.87 7.90
CA ASP A 131 1.58 -5.74 9.08
C ASP A 131 2.69 -5.28 10.04
N ILE A 132 3.70 -4.55 9.57
CA ILE A 132 4.78 -4.04 10.43
C ILE A 132 4.28 -3.08 11.52
N ILE A 133 3.24 -2.30 11.25
CA ILE A 133 2.65 -1.38 12.23
C ILE A 133 1.58 -2.08 13.08
N GLN A 134 1.13 -3.27 12.69
CA GLN A 134 0.26 -4.09 13.55
C GLN A 134 1.06 -4.66 14.72
N VAL A 135 1.42 -3.81 15.66
CA VAL A 135 2.04 -4.27 16.91
C VAL A 135 1.05 -5.18 17.62
N PRO A 136 1.45 -6.40 18.05
CA PRO A 136 0.66 -7.14 19.00
C PRO A 136 0.59 -6.31 20.27
N SER A 137 -0.53 -5.65 20.51
CA SER A 137 -0.80 -4.98 21.78
C SER A 137 -0.72 -6.02 22.88
N PRO A 138 0.09 -5.84 23.94
CA PRO A 138 -0.11 -6.59 25.17
C PRO A 138 -1.55 -6.30 25.59
N LYS A 139 -2.35 -7.33 25.73
CA LYS A 139 -3.82 -7.30 25.91
C LYS A 139 -4.37 -6.40 27.04
N SER A 140 -3.57 -5.61 27.71
CA SER A 140 -3.99 -4.86 28.89
C SER A 140 -4.03 -3.34 28.77
N GLN A 141 -3.48 -2.74 27.72
CA GLN A 141 -3.41 -1.27 27.66
C GLN A 141 -4.10 -0.62 26.47
N TYR A 142 -4.36 -1.36 25.39
CA TYR A 142 -4.90 -0.83 24.14
C TYR A 142 -6.31 -1.30 23.77
N ASP A 143 -6.88 -2.29 24.48
CA ASP A 143 -8.30 -2.69 24.33
C ASP A 143 -9.29 -1.60 24.74
N LYS A 144 -8.80 -0.48 25.26
CA LYS A 144 -9.60 0.70 25.61
C LYS A 144 -9.54 1.82 24.57
N MET A 145 -8.79 1.66 23.47
CA MET A 145 -8.55 2.72 22.47
C MET A 145 -9.01 2.37 21.05
N ILE A 146 -9.70 1.24 20.87
CA ILE A 146 -10.34 0.90 19.57
C ILE A 146 -11.80 0.53 19.84
#